data_b98eb67e50ab25a084ccd1c672fc5b83
#
_entry.id   b98eb67e50ab25a084ccd1c672fc5b83
#
_cell.length_a   1.000
_cell.length_b   1.000
_cell.length_c   1.000
_cell.angle_alpha   90.00
_cell.angle_beta   90.00
_cell.angle_gamma   90.00
#
_symmetry.space_group_name_H-M   'P 1'
#
loop_
_entity.id
_entity.type
_entity.pdbx_description
1 polymer ?
#
loop_
_entity_poly.entity_id
_entity_poly.type
_entity_poly.pdbx_seq_one_letter_code
_entity_poly.pdbx_strand_id
1 'polypeptide(L)'
;MSQILREIDGSILVLKLNRPEKQNALTREMYQDLANAINEAHGDFGVRAAVITTTSKHFTAGNDLFDFLNEPPIEPGSPVMNFLEAIHNFAKPLIAAVSGNAVGIGTTMLLHCDYVTAHPETRFSMPFVSLGLVPEAGSSLLFPRLVGHQIASQVFLSGEPFDSNLAKTFGLVAEISDSPLELAMAFAKKVAEQPPNAVIQTKALLKSELHEKVAAVMRAEGELFQMALQSDEAREAFMAFLAKRGK
;
A
#
# COMPACT_ATOMS: atom_id res chain seq x y z
N MET A 1 5.55 6.41 21.50
CA MET A 1 6.19 7.01 20.30
C MET A 1 5.19 6.89 19.16
N SER A 2 5.13 7.88 18.26
CA SER A 2 4.22 7.79 17.11
C SER A 2 4.58 6.60 16.22
N GLN A 3 3.56 5.87 15.77
CA GLN A 3 3.73 4.71 14.87
C GLN A 3 3.87 5.11 13.41
N ILE A 4 3.53 6.36 13.09
CA ILE A 4 3.78 7.00 11.80
C ILE A 4 4.63 8.26 12.06
N LEU A 5 5.86 8.26 11.54
CA LEU A 5 6.70 9.46 11.59
C LEU A 5 6.46 10.29 10.34
N ARG A 6 6.31 11.60 10.50
CA ARG A 6 6.11 12.57 9.44
C ARG A 6 7.30 13.52 9.42
N GLU A 7 7.96 13.62 8.28
CA GLU A 7 9.08 14.52 8.06
C GLU A 7 8.86 15.31 6.76
N ILE A 8 9.35 16.54 6.73
CA ILE A 8 9.37 17.36 5.51
C ILE A 8 10.84 17.57 5.11
N ASP A 9 11.24 17.03 3.95
CA ASP A 9 12.53 17.29 3.32
C ASP A 9 12.32 18.23 2.12
N GLY A 10 12.57 19.52 2.33
CA GLY A 10 12.25 20.56 1.35
C GLY A 10 10.75 20.64 1.08
N SER A 11 10.30 20.22 -0.09
CA SER A 11 8.90 20.14 -0.49
C SER A 11 8.36 18.71 -0.57
N ILE A 12 9.03 17.75 0.05
CA ILE A 12 8.67 16.33 0.03
C ILE A 12 8.20 15.92 1.41
N LEU A 13 6.97 15.38 1.50
CA LEU A 13 6.49 14.70 2.69
C LEU A 13 7.06 13.28 2.73
N VAL A 14 7.73 12.91 3.82
CA VAL A 14 8.22 11.55 4.06
C VAL A 14 7.43 10.93 5.21
N LEU A 15 6.72 9.85 4.91
CA LEU A 15 5.94 9.07 5.87
C LEU A 15 6.69 7.77 6.15
N LYS A 16 7.07 7.55 7.43
CA LYS A 16 7.80 6.35 7.83
C LYS A 16 6.94 5.50 8.75
N LEU A 17 6.69 4.25 8.35
CA LEU A 17 6.09 3.25 9.21
C LEU A 17 7.06 2.92 10.35
N ASN A 18 6.63 3.07 11.61
CA ASN A 18 7.49 3.03 12.78
C ASN A 18 6.90 2.18 13.92
N ARG A 19 6.65 0.91 13.62
CA ARG A 19 6.19 -0.11 14.58
C ARG A 19 7.01 -1.41 14.42
N PRO A 20 8.36 -1.33 14.59
CA PRO A 20 9.29 -2.41 14.26
C PRO A 20 9.02 -3.72 15.02
N GLU A 21 8.56 -3.64 16.27
CA GLU A 21 8.25 -4.78 17.14
C GLU A 21 7.10 -5.66 16.62
N LYS A 22 6.29 -5.14 15.72
CA LYS A 22 5.20 -5.83 15.02
C LYS A 22 5.43 -5.88 13.50
N GLN A 23 6.67 -5.69 13.05
CA GLN A 23 7.02 -5.63 11.62
C GLN A 23 6.14 -4.64 10.85
N ASN A 24 5.80 -3.51 11.47
CA ASN A 24 4.91 -2.48 10.94
C ASN A 24 3.51 -3.00 10.53
N ALA A 25 2.97 -4.00 11.24
CA ALA A 25 1.57 -4.36 11.08
C ALA A 25 0.70 -3.12 11.34
N LEU A 26 -0.18 -2.79 10.39
CA LEU A 26 -0.94 -1.55 10.39
C LEU A 26 -2.17 -1.64 11.28
N THR A 27 -2.25 -0.75 12.26
CA THR A 27 -3.42 -0.54 13.12
C THR A 27 -4.36 0.50 12.50
N ARG A 28 -5.60 0.57 13.00
CA ARG A 28 -6.56 1.62 12.61
C ARG A 28 -6.02 3.03 12.85
N GLU A 29 -5.29 3.23 13.95
CA GLU A 29 -4.64 4.52 14.26
C GLU A 29 -3.58 4.87 13.19
N MET A 30 -2.73 3.91 12.80
CA MET A 30 -1.73 4.11 11.74
C MET A 30 -2.40 4.46 10.39
N TYR A 31 -3.49 3.80 10.04
CA TYR A 31 -4.26 4.12 8.84
C TYR A 31 -4.81 5.53 8.88
N GLN A 32 -5.41 5.93 10.00
CA GLN A 32 -5.94 7.28 10.15
C GLN A 32 -4.84 8.33 10.08
N ASP A 33 -3.70 8.09 10.71
CA ASP A 33 -2.52 8.98 10.66
C ASP A 33 -1.97 9.14 9.25
N LEU A 34 -1.88 8.03 8.49
CA LEU A 34 -1.47 8.04 7.09
C LEU A 34 -2.47 8.81 6.22
N ALA A 35 -3.77 8.54 6.39
CA ALA A 35 -4.84 9.24 5.67
C ALA A 35 -4.80 10.75 5.92
N ASN A 36 -4.69 11.15 7.18
CA ASN A 36 -4.62 12.56 7.57
C ASN A 36 -3.40 13.25 6.94
N ALA A 37 -2.21 12.61 7.02
CA ALA A 37 -0.98 13.17 6.47
C ALA A 37 -1.03 13.33 4.95
N ILE A 38 -1.62 12.37 4.23
CA ILE A 38 -1.76 12.43 2.78
C ILE A 38 -2.78 13.49 2.38
N ASN A 39 -3.91 13.59 3.09
CA ASN A 39 -4.93 14.60 2.83
C ASN A 39 -4.44 16.03 3.12
N GLU A 40 -3.71 16.23 4.23
CA GLU A 40 -3.04 17.50 4.54
C GLU A 40 -2.06 17.88 3.42
N ALA A 41 -1.20 16.94 3.02
CA ALA A 41 -0.23 17.14 1.93
C ALA A 41 -0.92 17.39 0.58
N HIS A 42 -2.10 16.81 0.33
CA HIS A 42 -2.89 17.06 -0.87
C HIS A 42 -3.25 18.56 -0.99
N GLY A 43 -3.69 19.18 0.11
CA GLY A 43 -4.09 20.59 0.16
C GLY A 43 -2.94 21.58 0.33
N ASP A 44 -1.76 21.15 0.77
CA ASP A 44 -0.62 22.03 1.05
C ASP A 44 0.19 22.33 -0.21
N PHE A 45 0.18 23.57 -0.69
CA PHE A 45 0.96 24.02 -1.85
C PHE A 45 2.48 23.92 -1.64
N GLY A 46 2.96 23.88 -0.40
CA GLY A 46 4.37 23.69 -0.05
C GLY A 46 4.86 22.25 -0.30
N VAL A 47 3.95 21.27 -0.28
CA VAL A 47 4.28 19.87 -0.56
C VAL A 47 4.11 19.58 -2.06
N ARG A 48 5.13 18.99 -2.67
CA ARG A 48 5.21 18.69 -4.10
C ARG A 48 5.15 17.19 -4.42
N ALA A 49 5.56 16.35 -3.48
CA ALA A 49 5.53 14.89 -3.57
C ALA A 49 5.42 14.27 -2.18
N ALA A 50 5.01 13.01 -2.10
CA ALA A 50 5.02 12.22 -0.87
C ALA A 50 5.79 10.90 -1.09
N VAL A 51 6.55 10.48 -0.08
CA VAL A 51 7.30 9.22 -0.04
C VAL A 51 6.83 8.42 1.17
N ILE A 52 6.40 7.16 0.95
CA ILE A 52 6.09 6.21 2.02
C ILE A 52 7.26 5.22 2.14
N THR A 53 7.76 5.03 3.36
CA THR A 53 8.88 4.13 3.65
C THR A 53 8.76 3.55 5.06
N THR A 54 9.82 2.94 5.57
CA THR A 54 9.89 2.31 6.89
C THR A 54 11.11 2.76 7.67
N THR A 55 11.04 2.75 9.01
CA THR A 55 12.21 2.92 9.89
C THR A 55 12.90 1.59 10.20
N SER A 56 12.33 0.46 9.77
CA SER A 56 12.76 -0.88 10.17
C SER A 56 13.11 -1.77 8.98
N LYS A 57 13.50 -3.02 9.29
CA LYS A 57 13.87 -4.02 8.28
C LYS A 57 12.71 -4.33 7.31
N HIS A 58 11.46 -4.28 7.77
CA HIS A 58 10.29 -4.66 6.99
C HIS A 58 9.41 -3.45 6.69
N PHE A 59 8.90 -3.36 5.47
CA PHE A 59 7.95 -2.33 5.09
C PHE A 59 6.67 -2.46 5.91
N THR A 60 5.93 -3.54 5.72
CA THR A 60 4.80 -3.89 6.61
C THR A 60 4.42 -5.36 6.49
N ALA A 61 4.00 -5.93 7.61
CA ALA A 61 3.41 -7.28 7.68
C ALA A 61 1.91 -7.30 7.29
N GLY A 62 1.38 -6.19 6.77
CA GLY A 62 -0.05 -6.05 6.47
C GLY A 62 -0.86 -5.56 7.66
N ASN A 63 -2.14 -5.88 7.70
CA ASN A 63 -3.04 -5.48 8.76
C ASN A 63 -2.69 -6.12 10.10
N ASP A 64 -2.84 -5.38 11.20
CA ASP A 64 -2.80 -5.97 12.54
C ASP A 64 -4.06 -6.81 12.76
N LEU A 65 -3.88 -8.14 12.83
CA LEU A 65 -5.01 -9.07 12.90
C LEU A 65 -5.85 -8.92 14.17
N PHE A 66 -5.24 -8.52 15.30
CA PHE A 66 -5.98 -8.30 16.53
C PHE A 66 -6.87 -7.06 16.44
N ASP A 67 -6.35 -6.00 15.83
CA ASP A 67 -7.11 -4.78 15.57
C ASP A 67 -8.27 -5.04 14.61
N PHE A 68 -8.01 -5.86 13.58
CA PHE A 68 -8.96 -6.23 12.55
C PHE A 68 -10.12 -7.11 13.06
N LEU A 69 -9.86 -8.01 14.01
CA LEU A 69 -10.89 -8.89 14.57
C LEU A 69 -11.83 -8.15 15.55
N ASN A 70 -11.32 -7.13 16.24
CA ASN A 70 -12.10 -6.41 17.24
C ASN A 70 -13.04 -5.36 16.63
N GLU A 71 -12.67 -4.76 15.53
CA GLU A 71 -13.48 -3.77 14.83
C GLU A 71 -13.31 -3.95 13.31
N PRO A 72 -14.33 -4.47 12.59
CA PRO A 72 -14.27 -4.67 11.14
C PRO A 72 -13.90 -3.35 10.42
N PRO A 73 -12.87 -3.37 9.56
CA PRO A 73 -12.21 -2.14 9.13
C PRO A 73 -12.82 -1.44 7.91
N ILE A 74 -13.90 -1.99 7.32
CA ILE A 74 -14.29 -1.64 5.95
C ILE A 74 -15.72 -1.07 5.90
N GLU A 75 -16.03 -0.17 6.82
CA GLU A 75 -17.20 0.70 6.68
C GLU A 75 -16.79 2.01 6.00
N PRO A 76 -17.71 2.65 5.23
CA PRO A 76 -17.47 4.00 4.72
C PRO A 76 -17.06 4.95 5.86
N GLY A 77 -15.94 5.65 5.68
CA GLY A 77 -15.36 6.53 6.71
C GLY A 77 -14.50 5.82 7.76
N SER A 78 -14.30 4.50 7.65
CA SER A 78 -13.32 3.80 8.50
C SER A 78 -11.89 4.27 8.21
N PRO A 79 -10.95 4.20 9.17
CA PRO A 79 -9.56 4.58 8.96
C PRO A 79 -8.91 3.90 7.74
N VAL A 80 -9.23 2.62 7.49
CA VAL A 80 -8.73 1.88 6.32
C VAL A 80 -9.26 2.50 5.03
N MET A 81 -10.58 2.69 4.92
CA MET A 81 -11.18 3.29 3.72
C MET A 81 -10.69 4.73 3.50
N ASN A 82 -10.56 5.53 4.58
CA ASN A 82 -10.02 6.87 4.50
C ASN A 82 -8.59 6.88 3.92
N PHE A 83 -7.75 5.92 4.31
CA PHE A 83 -6.40 5.78 3.76
C PHE A 83 -6.42 5.35 2.29
N LEU A 84 -7.22 4.35 1.93
CA LEU A 84 -7.33 3.88 0.55
C LEU A 84 -7.83 5.01 -0.37
N GLU A 85 -8.83 5.76 0.06
CA GLU A 85 -9.33 6.93 -0.66
C GLU A 85 -8.26 8.04 -0.75
N ALA A 86 -7.50 8.28 0.32
CA ALA A 86 -6.45 9.29 0.34
C ALA A 86 -5.35 8.97 -0.69
N ILE A 87 -4.84 7.73 -0.74
CA ILE A 87 -3.80 7.34 -1.72
C ILE A 87 -4.33 7.31 -3.15
N HIS A 88 -5.60 6.90 -3.33
CA HIS A 88 -6.24 6.87 -4.65
C HIS A 88 -6.40 8.29 -5.23
N ASN A 89 -6.85 9.24 -4.40
CA ASN A 89 -7.15 10.61 -4.80
C ASN A 89 -5.95 11.56 -4.71
N PHE A 90 -4.78 11.11 -4.22
CA PHE A 90 -3.63 11.99 -4.07
C PHE A 90 -3.13 12.49 -5.43
N ALA A 91 -3.35 13.78 -5.71
CA ALA A 91 -3.07 14.38 -7.01
C ALA A 91 -1.57 14.59 -7.29
N LYS A 92 -0.73 14.62 -6.23
CA LYS A 92 0.72 14.81 -6.35
C LYS A 92 1.44 13.46 -6.48
N PRO A 93 2.70 13.41 -6.95
CA PRO A 93 3.47 12.17 -6.99
C PRO A 93 3.51 11.46 -5.64
N LEU A 94 3.10 10.18 -5.63
CA LEU A 94 3.19 9.28 -4.50
C LEU A 94 4.24 8.21 -4.81
N ILE A 95 5.23 8.12 -3.95
CA ILE A 95 6.41 7.29 -4.15
C ILE A 95 6.53 6.32 -2.99
N ALA A 96 7.02 5.12 -3.22
CA ALA A 96 7.31 4.17 -2.15
C ALA A 96 8.75 3.66 -2.20
N ALA A 97 9.37 3.55 -1.03
CA ALA A 97 10.65 2.88 -0.84
C ALA A 97 10.46 1.67 0.07
N VAL A 98 10.62 0.47 -0.47
CA VAL A 98 10.21 -0.79 0.16
C VAL A 98 11.44 -1.63 0.52
N SER A 99 11.49 -2.11 1.76
CA SER A 99 12.50 -3.04 2.23
C SER A 99 11.85 -4.21 2.98
N GLY A 100 12.45 -5.39 2.90
CA GLY A 100 11.98 -6.59 3.58
C GLY A 100 10.58 -7.02 3.13
N ASN A 101 9.69 -7.32 4.06
CA ASN A 101 8.35 -7.81 3.72
C ASN A 101 7.37 -6.67 3.44
N ALA A 102 6.59 -6.84 2.37
CA ALA A 102 5.42 -6.05 2.01
C ALA A 102 4.22 -6.99 1.81
N VAL A 103 3.32 -7.06 2.79
CA VAL A 103 2.26 -8.08 2.85
C VAL A 103 0.88 -7.43 2.75
N GLY A 104 -0.04 -8.01 1.98
CA GLY A 104 -1.41 -7.55 1.80
C GLY A 104 -1.45 -6.09 1.33
N ILE A 105 -2.03 -5.21 2.15
CA ILE A 105 -2.04 -3.76 1.89
C ILE A 105 -0.64 -3.18 1.63
N GLY A 106 0.41 -3.76 2.22
CA GLY A 106 1.79 -3.36 1.96
C GLY A 106 2.21 -3.55 0.51
N THR A 107 1.61 -4.51 -0.20
CA THR A 107 1.81 -4.71 -1.63
C THR A 107 0.76 -3.96 -2.45
N THR A 108 -0.52 -4.01 -2.06
CA THR A 108 -1.61 -3.43 -2.86
C THR A 108 -1.59 -1.91 -2.88
N MET A 109 -1.16 -1.22 -1.80
CA MET A 109 -0.99 0.23 -1.81
C MET A 109 0.02 0.71 -2.87
N LEU A 110 1.00 -0.14 -3.24
CA LEU A 110 2.02 0.20 -4.24
C LEU A 110 1.43 0.37 -5.64
N LEU A 111 0.27 -0.23 -5.91
CA LEU A 111 -0.47 -0.05 -7.16
C LEU A 111 -1.02 1.39 -7.33
N HIS A 112 -1.09 2.15 -6.25
CA HIS A 112 -1.46 3.57 -6.26
C HIS A 112 -0.26 4.51 -6.34
N CYS A 113 0.97 3.99 -6.11
CA CYS A 113 2.19 4.77 -6.22
C CYS A 113 2.58 5.03 -7.69
N ASP A 114 3.19 6.18 -7.92
CA ASP A 114 3.67 6.59 -9.26
C ASP A 114 5.11 6.09 -9.50
N TYR A 115 5.84 5.78 -8.43
CA TYR A 115 7.19 5.25 -8.50
C TYR A 115 7.49 4.40 -7.26
N VAL A 116 7.98 3.19 -7.46
CA VAL A 116 8.30 2.26 -6.37
C VAL A 116 9.74 1.79 -6.51
N THR A 117 10.51 1.91 -5.44
CA THR A 117 11.85 1.35 -5.33
C THR A 117 11.86 0.24 -4.29
N ALA A 118 12.67 -0.80 -4.49
CA ALA A 118 12.74 -1.93 -3.58
C ALA A 118 14.16 -2.36 -3.28
N HIS A 119 14.39 -2.87 -2.06
CA HIS A 119 15.62 -3.57 -1.72
C HIS A 119 15.68 -4.94 -2.42
N PRO A 120 16.85 -5.46 -2.83
CA PRO A 120 16.97 -6.77 -3.50
C PRO A 120 16.31 -7.93 -2.74
N GLU A 121 16.36 -7.90 -1.41
CA GLU A 121 15.78 -8.93 -0.55
C GLU A 121 14.28 -8.74 -0.27
N THR A 122 13.63 -7.75 -0.87
CA THR A 122 12.20 -7.49 -0.62
C THR A 122 11.34 -8.66 -1.09
N ARG A 123 10.33 -8.98 -0.28
CA ARG A 123 9.31 -9.99 -0.56
C ARG A 123 7.93 -9.35 -0.53
N PHE A 124 7.21 -9.52 -1.61
CA PHE A 124 5.85 -9.04 -1.79
C PHE A 124 4.88 -10.21 -1.68
N SER A 125 3.74 -10.03 -1.05
CA SER A 125 2.71 -11.06 -1.02
C SER A 125 1.32 -10.46 -0.83
N MET A 126 0.32 -11.12 -1.38
CA MET A 126 -1.10 -10.77 -1.27
C MET A 126 -1.92 -12.02 -0.86
N PRO A 127 -1.71 -12.55 0.38
CA PRO A 127 -2.21 -13.85 0.80
C PRO A 127 -3.66 -13.79 1.30
N PHE A 128 -4.55 -13.05 0.60
CA PHE A 128 -5.94 -12.86 1.00
C PHE A 128 -6.68 -14.18 1.12
N VAL A 129 -6.62 -15.03 0.10
CA VAL A 129 -7.29 -16.33 0.07
C VAL A 129 -6.80 -17.27 1.18
N SER A 130 -5.53 -17.18 1.57
CA SER A 130 -4.97 -17.96 2.67
C SER A 130 -5.55 -17.60 4.04
N LEU A 131 -6.23 -16.44 4.13
CA LEU A 131 -6.91 -15.94 5.31
C LEU A 131 -8.44 -15.98 5.16
N GLY A 132 -8.97 -16.65 4.11
CA GLY A 132 -10.38 -16.64 3.80
C GLY A 132 -10.91 -15.27 3.37
N LEU A 133 -10.03 -14.41 2.84
CA LEU A 133 -10.35 -13.05 2.42
C LEU A 133 -10.25 -12.88 0.90
N VAL A 134 -10.72 -11.74 0.41
CA VAL A 134 -10.61 -11.31 -0.99
C VAL A 134 -9.64 -10.14 -1.13
N PRO A 135 -9.13 -9.82 -2.35
CA PRO A 135 -8.32 -8.64 -2.62
C PRO A 135 -9.02 -7.33 -2.20
N GLU A 136 -8.23 -6.29 -1.93
CA GLU A 136 -8.66 -4.95 -1.53
C GLU A 136 -7.85 -3.87 -2.28
N ALA A 137 -8.12 -2.58 -2.02
CA ALA A 137 -7.41 -1.43 -2.59
C ALA A 137 -7.53 -1.31 -4.13
N GLY A 138 -8.58 -1.84 -4.74
CA GLY A 138 -8.70 -1.85 -6.20
C GLY A 138 -7.75 -2.82 -6.89
N SER A 139 -7.08 -3.67 -6.12
CA SER A 139 -6.03 -4.56 -6.62
C SER A 139 -6.55 -5.64 -7.56
N SER A 140 -7.81 -6.06 -7.42
CA SER A 140 -8.44 -7.01 -8.35
C SER A 140 -8.60 -6.43 -9.78
N LEU A 141 -8.60 -5.09 -9.92
CA LEU A 141 -8.59 -4.40 -11.21
C LEU A 141 -7.18 -4.01 -11.64
N LEU A 142 -6.40 -3.39 -10.72
CA LEU A 142 -5.11 -2.79 -11.05
C LEU A 142 -4.03 -3.84 -11.32
N PHE A 143 -3.93 -4.87 -10.48
CA PHE A 143 -2.85 -5.85 -10.61
C PHE A 143 -2.94 -6.69 -11.90
N PRO A 144 -4.11 -7.24 -12.32
CA PRO A 144 -4.21 -7.93 -13.61
C PRO A 144 -3.90 -7.05 -14.82
N ARG A 145 -4.16 -5.74 -14.74
CA ARG A 145 -3.79 -4.81 -15.81
C ARG A 145 -2.28 -4.57 -15.90
N LEU A 146 -1.61 -4.65 -14.76
CA LEU A 146 -0.16 -4.50 -14.69
C LEU A 146 0.57 -5.75 -15.18
N VAL A 147 0.16 -6.95 -14.73
CA VAL A 147 0.92 -8.19 -14.90
C VAL A 147 0.27 -9.20 -15.88
N GLY A 148 -0.96 -8.93 -16.30
CA GLY A 148 -1.79 -9.87 -17.08
C GLY A 148 -2.54 -10.86 -16.19
N HIS A 149 -3.63 -11.43 -16.76
CA HIS A 149 -4.56 -12.29 -16.01
C HIS A 149 -3.90 -13.53 -15.40
N GLN A 150 -3.02 -14.22 -16.13
CA GLN A 150 -2.41 -15.48 -15.68
C GLN A 150 -1.54 -15.28 -14.43
N ILE A 151 -0.70 -14.24 -14.44
CA ILE A 151 0.18 -13.92 -13.31
C ILE A 151 -0.65 -13.43 -12.12
N ALA A 152 -1.63 -12.57 -12.37
CA ALA A 152 -2.52 -12.10 -11.31
C ALA A 152 -3.28 -13.25 -10.65
N SER A 153 -3.82 -14.18 -11.44
CA SER A 153 -4.50 -15.38 -10.94
C SER A 153 -3.56 -16.26 -10.12
N GLN A 154 -2.35 -16.51 -10.60
CA GLN A 154 -1.35 -17.26 -9.85
C GLN A 154 -1.10 -16.61 -8.47
N VAL A 155 -0.81 -15.31 -8.43
CA VAL A 155 -0.48 -14.62 -7.18
C VAL A 155 -1.67 -14.55 -6.23
N PHE A 156 -2.87 -14.16 -6.72
CA PHE A 156 -4.04 -14.01 -5.84
C PHE A 156 -4.61 -15.34 -5.37
N LEU A 157 -4.65 -16.37 -6.23
CA LEU A 157 -5.28 -17.64 -5.88
C LEU A 157 -4.34 -18.57 -5.08
N SER A 158 -3.01 -18.45 -5.24
CA SER A 158 -2.07 -19.21 -4.42
C SER A 158 -1.69 -18.50 -3.11
N GLY A 159 -1.72 -17.17 -3.11
CA GLY A 159 -1.20 -16.35 -1.99
C GLY A 159 0.32 -16.43 -1.82
N GLU A 160 1.04 -17.04 -2.78
CA GLU A 160 2.49 -17.20 -2.70
C GLU A 160 3.23 -15.86 -2.84
N PRO A 161 4.33 -15.67 -2.08
CA PRO A 161 5.15 -14.48 -2.19
C PRO A 161 5.98 -14.49 -3.48
N PHE A 162 6.30 -13.29 -3.98
CA PHE A 162 7.23 -13.07 -5.08
C PHE A 162 8.33 -12.08 -4.66
N ASP A 163 9.46 -12.15 -5.33
CA ASP A 163 10.63 -11.34 -5.00
C ASP A 163 10.68 -10.00 -5.77
N SER A 164 11.68 -9.19 -5.43
CA SER A 164 11.90 -7.87 -6.05
C SER A 164 12.18 -7.96 -7.56
N ASN A 165 12.84 -9.03 -8.04
CA ASN A 165 13.12 -9.20 -9.47
C ASN A 165 11.84 -9.48 -10.27
N LEU A 166 10.96 -10.35 -9.75
CA LEU A 166 9.65 -10.57 -10.33
C LEU A 166 8.80 -9.30 -10.25
N ALA A 167 8.82 -8.59 -9.11
CA ALA A 167 8.09 -7.33 -8.96
C ALA A 167 8.54 -6.27 -9.99
N LYS A 168 9.84 -6.21 -10.29
CA LYS A 168 10.38 -5.35 -11.36
C LYS A 168 9.95 -5.82 -12.75
N THR A 169 10.00 -7.13 -13.00
CA THR A 169 9.53 -7.71 -14.26
C THR A 169 8.04 -7.45 -14.48
N PHE A 170 7.25 -7.46 -13.43
CA PHE A 170 5.82 -7.16 -13.44
C PHE A 170 5.51 -5.67 -13.66
N GLY A 171 6.49 -4.79 -13.42
CA GLY A 171 6.29 -3.33 -13.47
C GLY A 171 5.76 -2.74 -12.15
N LEU A 172 5.63 -3.54 -11.08
CA LEU A 172 5.26 -3.06 -9.75
C LEU A 172 6.39 -2.24 -9.11
N VAL A 173 7.63 -2.64 -9.36
CA VAL A 173 8.86 -1.96 -8.90
C VAL A 173 9.58 -1.38 -10.10
N ALA A 174 9.87 -0.08 -10.05
CA ALA A 174 10.62 0.61 -11.09
C ALA A 174 12.13 0.31 -10.99
N GLU A 175 12.68 0.37 -9.78
CA GLU A 175 14.12 0.16 -9.56
C GLU A 175 14.41 -0.64 -8.30
N ILE A 176 15.47 -1.46 -8.36
CA ILE A 176 15.98 -2.26 -7.24
C ILE A 176 17.34 -1.69 -6.83
N SER A 177 17.54 -1.48 -5.52
CA SER A 177 18.77 -0.93 -4.95
C SER A 177 18.95 -1.35 -3.50
N ASP A 178 20.19 -1.44 -3.05
CA ASP A 178 20.53 -1.62 -1.63
C ASP A 178 20.11 -0.41 -0.76
N SER A 179 19.89 0.76 -1.39
CA SER A 179 19.44 2.00 -0.77
C SER A 179 18.14 2.50 -1.44
N PRO A 180 17.00 1.79 -1.32
CA PRO A 180 15.77 2.15 -2.04
C PRO A 180 15.23 3.53 -1.65
N LEU A 181 15.39 3.96 -0.40
CA LEU A 181 14.97 5.29 0.04
C LEU A 181 15.76 6.41 -0.66
N GLU A 182 17.05 6.24 -0.88
CA GLU A 182 17.86 7.23 -1.58
C GLU A 182 17.38 7.43 -3.02
N LEU A 183 17.07 6.34 -3.74
CA LEU A 183 16.51 6.41 -5.09
C LEU A 183 15.11 7.05 -5.10
N ALA A 184 14.24 6.66 -4.17
CA ALA A 184 12.92 7.24 -4.03
C ALA A 184 12.98 8.75 -3.78
N MET A 185 13.86 9.19 -2.88
CA MET A 185 14.09 10.62 -2.58
C MET A 185 14.69 11.37 -3.76
N ALA A 186 15.64 10.76 -4.48
CA ALA A 186 16.21 11.37 -5.69
C ALA A 186 15.14 11.60 -6.76
N PHE A 187 14.26 10.62 -6.99
CA PHE A 187 13.12 10.76 -7.90
C PHE A 187 12.13 11.81 -7.39
N ALA A 188 11.79 11.80 -6.09
CA ALA A 188 10.90 12.78 -5.49
C ALA A 188 11.43 14.22 -5.66
N LYS A 189 12.72 14.45 -5.43
CA LYS A 189 13.38 15.75 -5.65
C LYS A 189 13.29 16.19 -7.11
N LYS A 190 13.61 15.27 -8.04
CA LYS A 190 13.53 15.53 -9.48
C LYS A 190 12.12 15.95 -9.94
N VAL A 191 11.07 15.28 -9.47
CA VAL A 191 9.69 15.65 -9.84
C VAL A 191 9.21 16.90 -9.11
N ALA A 192 9.68 17.15 -7.89
CA ALA A 192 9.35 18.35 -7.14
C ALA A 192 9.93 19.64 -7.76
N GLU A 193 10.99 19.55 -8.54
CA GLU A 193 11.58 20.67 -9.31
C GLU A 193 10.77 21.03 -10.56
N GLN A 194 9.89 20.12 -11.02
CA GLN A 194 9.08 20.37 -12.22
C GLN A 194 7.92 21.35 -11.94
N PRO A 195 7.36 22.02 -12.98
CA PRO A 195 6.17 22.84 -12.84
C PRO A 195 5.00 22.06 -12.22
N PRO A 196 4.45 22.47 -11.06
CA PRO A 196 3.52 21.67 -10.26
C PRO A 196 2.24 21.31 -11.00
N ASN A 197 1.63 22.29 -11.68
CA ASN A 197 0.39 22.07 -12.40
C ASN A 197 0.57 21.04 -13.54
N ALA A 198 1.72 21.10 -14.24
CA ALA A 198 2.02 20.13 -15.30
C ALA A 198 2.16 18.70 -14.73
N VAL A 199 2.83 18.55 -13.57
CA VAL A 199 2.96 17.25 -12.89
C VAL A 199 1.60 16.70 -12.47
N ILE A 200 0.78 17.51 -11.80
CA ILE A 200 -0.56 17.12 -11.34
C ILE A 200 -1.47 16.74 -12.53
N GLN A 201 -1.49 17.56 -13.57
CA GLN A 201 -2.31 17.28 -14.76
C GLN A 201 -1.83 16.04 -15.52
N THR A 202 -0.51 15.84 -15.62
CA THR A 202 0.05 14.64 -16.24
C THR A 202 -0.36 13.39 -15.47
N LYS A 203 -0.23 13.40 -14.13
CA LYS A 203 -0.71 12.28 -13.30
C LYS A 203 -2.20 12.04 -13.47
N ALA A 204 -3.02 13.10 -13.49
CA ALA A 204 -4.46 12.99 -13.71
C ALA A 204 -4.77 12.34 -15.07
N LEU A 205 -4.06 12.70 -16.15
CA LEU A 205 -4.22 12.09 -17.47
C LEU A 205 -3.83 10.61 -17.46
N LEU A 206 -2.72 10.25 -16.81
CA LEU A 206 -2.27 8.85 -16.71
C LEU A 206 -3.28 7.95 -15.97
N LYS A 207 -4.02 8.50 -15.01
CA LYS A 207 -5.01 7.77 -14.19
C LYS A 207 -6.46 7.92 -14.71
N SER A 208 -6.73 8.82 -15.65
CA SER A 208 -8.09 9.27 -16.03
C SER A 208 -9.01 8.13 -16.44
N GLU A 209 -8.52 7.15 -17.23
CA GLU A 209 -9.35 6.02 -17.72
C GLU A 209 -9.85 5.13 -16.58
N LEU A 210 -9.04 4.99 -15.51
CA LEU A 210 -9.27 4.03 -14.45
C LEU A 210 -9.77 4.64 -13.15
N HIS A 211 -9.65 5.96 -12.95
CA HIS A 211 -9.90 6.61 -11.67
C HIS A 211 -11.26 6.22 -11.08
N GLU A 212 -12.36 6.48 -11.79
CA GLU A 212 -13.70 6.14 -11.32
C GLU A 212 -13.93 4.62 -11.21
N LYS A 213 -13.33 3.84 -12.12
CA LYS A 213 -13.44 2.37 -12.09
C LYS A 213 -12.75 1.79 -10.86
N VAL A 214 -11.56 2.29 -10.51
CA VAL A 214 -10.83 1.88 -9.30
C VAL A 214 -11.62 2.21 -8.05
N ALA A 215 -12.17 3.42 -7.95
CA ALA A 215 -13.02 3.81 -6.82
C ALA A 215 -14.25 2.90 -6.67
N ALA A 216 -14.90 2.53 -7.78
CA ALA A 216 -16.02 1.59 -7.76
C ALA A 216 -15.61 0.18 -7.34
N VAL A 217 -14.47 -0.31 -7.84
CA VAL A 217 -13.94 -1.64 -7.48
C VAL A 217 -13.51 -1.67 -6.01
N MET A 218 -12.85 -0.64 -5.48
CA MET A 218 -12.50 -0.54 -4.06
C MET A 218 -13.72 -0.68 -3.15
N ARG A 219 -14.85 -0.05 -3.52
CA ARG A 219 -16.11 -0.22 -2.76
C ARG A 219 -16.64 -1.65 -2.82
N ALA A 220 -16.69 -2.25 -4.01
CA ALA A 220 -17.18 -3.62 -4.20
C ALA A 220 -16.27 -4.66 -3.50
N GLU A 221 -14.94 -4.50 -3.60
CA GLU A 221 -13.98 -5.30 -2.85
C GLU A 221 -14.21 -5.16 -1.34
N GLY A 222 -14.43 -3.92 -0.86
CA GLY A 222 -14.70 -3.64 0.55
C GLY A 222 -15.91 -4.36 1.09
N GLU A 223 -17.03 -4.35 0.34
CA GLU A 223 -18.25 -5.08 0.71
C GLU A 223 -18.00 -6.60 0.82
N LEU A 224 -17.32 -7.18 -0.19
CA LEU A 224 -16.98 -8.60 -0.18
C LEU A 224 -15.99 -8.95 0.92
N PHE A 225 -15.01 -8.10 1.17
CA PHE A 225 -14.02 -8.29 2.22
C PHE A 225 -14.67 -8.28 3.61
N GLN A 226 -15.61 -7.37 3.86
CA GLN A 226 -16.38 -7.32 5.10
C GLN A 226 -17.22 -8.59 5.30
N MET A 227 -17.88 -9.07 4.25
CA MET A 227 -18.63 -10.34 4.30
C MET A 227 -17.69 -11.51 4.59
N ALA A 228 -16.53 -11.57 3.93
CA ALA A 228 -15.54 -12.61 4.14
C ALA A 228 -15.00 -12.62 5.58
N LEU A 229 -14.70 -11.46 6.17
CA LEU A 229 -14.25 -11.33 7.56
C LEU A 229 -15.23 -11.92 8.59
N GLN A 230 -16.53 -11.91 8.29
CA GLN A 230 -17.56 -12.44 9.16
C GLN A 230 -17.80 -13.95 8.97
N SER A 231 -17.15 -14.57 7.98
CA SER A 231 -17.31 -15.99 7.66
C SER A 231 -16.59 -16.90 8.67
N ASP A 232 -17.08 -18.13 8.79
CA ASP A 232 -16.42 -19.17 9.58
C ASP A 232 -15.07 -19.55 8.93
N GLU A 233 -14.98 -19.51 7.60
CA GLU A 233 -13.76 -19.78 6.85
C GLU A 233 -12.62 -18.81 7.22
N ALA A 234 -12.90 -17.50 7.26
CA ALA A 234 -11.92 -16.52 7.70
C ALA A 234 -11.52 -16.72 9.16
N ARG A 235 -12.47 -17.00 10.05
CA ARG A 235 -12.21 -17.27 11.46
C ARG A 235 -11.28 -18.47 11.65
N GLU A 236 -11.54 -19.57 10.97
CA GLU A 236 -10.70 -20.78 11.01
C GLU A 236 -9.29 -20.50 10.44
N ALA A 237 -9.19 -19.79 9.31
CA ALA A 237 -7.93 -19.41 8.70
C ALA A 237 -7.09 -18.52 9.62
N PHE A 238 -7.70 -17.52 10.28
CA PHE A 238 -7.02 -16.67 11.27
C PHE A 238 -6.52 -17.47 12.47
N MET A 239 -7.32 -18.37 13.02
CA MET A 239 -6.91 -19.22 14.14
C MET A 239 -5.75 -20.14 13.75
N ALA A 240 -5.79 -20.75 12.57
CA ALA A 240 -4.70 -21.55 12.04
C ALA A 240 -3.40 -20.73 11.82
N PHE A 241 -3.52 -19.51 11.34
CA PHE A 241 -2.40 -18.59 11.15
C PHE A 241 -1.73 -18.20 12.49
N LEU A 242 -2.53 -17.84 13.49
CA LEU A 242 -2.04 -17.47 14.83
C LEU A 242 -1.35 -18.66 15.52
N ALA A 243 -1.88 -19.88 15.38
CA ALA A 243 -1.29 -21.09 15.93
C ALA A 243 0.09 -21.42 15.34
N LYS A 244 0.34 -21.05 14.07
CA LYS A 244 1.65 -21.21 13.40
C LYS A 244 2.70 -20.19 13.87
N ARG A 245 2.28 -18.99 14.31
CA ARG A 245 3.18 -17.94 14.81
C ARG A 245 3.57 -18.10 16.28
N GLY A 246 2.84 -18.89 17.05
CA GLY A 246 3.12 -19.17 18.48
C GLY A 246 4.09 -20.34 18.69
N LYS A 247 4.60 -20.94 17.61
CA LYS A 247 5.66 -21.96 17.65
C LYS A 247 6.97 -21.37 17.10
#